data_1a3a77918d6e0ef458ae641832a63293
#
_entry.id   1a3a77918d6e0ef458ae641832a63293
#
_cell.length_a   1.000
_cell.length_b   1.000
_cell.length_c   1.000
_cell.angle_alpha   90.00
_cell.angle_beta   90.00
_cell.angle_gamma   90.00
#
_symmetry.space_group_name_H-M   'P 1'
#
loop_
_entity.id
_entity.type
_entity.pdbx_description
1 polymer ?
#
loop_
_entity_poly.entity_id
_entity_poly.type
_entity_poly.pdbx_seq_one_letter_code
_entity_poly.pdbx_strand_id
1 'polypeptide(L)'
;MSTALKLRVILDVKEDVFRDIEIKPEQNLEELHHCIVKVFAIGAGEMASFYKSDKEWSQGDEIPFMDMGISKEVLTGMRNLQAGTILSSSSPNLIYVYDFLNMWTFYVEFISEVEVELDDEYPRCTFNYGTTPESAPEKDFSGKAPKANIFGDAFNDDDEEEHYDDDDNPWA
;
A
#
# COMPACT_ATOMS: atom_id res chain seq x y z
N MET A 1 15.89 -26.73 4.00
CA MET A 1 15.97 -25.58 4.89
C MET A 1 14.82 -24.64 4.61
N SER A 2 14.16 -24.15 5.63
CA SER A 2 13.06 -23.19 5.47
C SER A 2 13.65 -21.82 5.21
N THR A 3 13.05 -21.08 4.26
CA THR A 3 13.44 -19.71 3.96
C THR A 3 12.35 -18.72 4.36
N ALA A 4 12.75 -17.50 4.65
CA ALA A 4 11.87 -16.36 4.83
C ALA A 4 12.15 -15.32 3.74
N LEU A 5 11.15 -14.52 3.43
CA LEU A 5 11.29 -13.39 2.53
C LEU A 5 11.74 -12.17 3.33
N LYS A 6 12.84 -11.56 2.91
CA LYS A 6 13.28 -10.27 3.44
C LYS A 6 12.68 -9.15 2.61
N LEU A 7 11.89 -8.32 3.27
CA LEU A 7 11.18 -7.19 2.68
C LEU A 7 11.69 -5.89 3.27
N ARG A 8 11.78 -4.85 2.44
CA ARG A 8 11.95 -3.48 2.92
C ARG A 8 10.64 -2.72 2.74
N VAL A 9 10.12 -2.20 3.83
CA VAL A 9 8.90 -1.40 3.85
C VAL A 9 9.28 0.05 4.09
N ILE A 10 9.04 0.90 3.09
CA ILE A 10 9.47 2.29 3.07
C ILE A 10 8.25 3.19 3.20
N LEU A 11 8.23 4.04 4.20
CA LEU A 11 7.17 5.04 4.36
C LEU A 11 7.36 6.19 3.36
N ASP A 12 6.29 6.57 2.68
CA ASP A 12 6.29 7.66 1.69
C ASP A 12 6.26 9.03 2.42
N VAL A 13 7.42 9.46 2.84
CA VAL A 13 7.67 10.76 3.49
C VAL A 13 8.98 11.37 2.95
N LYS A 14 9.24 12.63 3.28
CA LYS A 14 10.48 13.33 2.85
C LYS A 14 11.74 12.69 3.39
N GLU A 15 11.73 12.37 4.67
CA GLU A 15 12.85 11.71 5.35
C GLU A 15 12.87 10.22 4.99
N ASP A 16 14.03 9.61 5.12
CA ASP A 16 14.13 8.17 4.96
C ASP A 16 13.60 7.49 6.22
N VAL A 17 12.47 6.81 6.09
CA VAL A 17 11.87 6.00 7.15
C VAL A 17 11.51 4.64 6.57
N PHE A 18 12.16 3.59 7.04
CA PHE A 18 11.87 2.24 6.57
C PHE A 18 12.09 1.19 7.66
N ARG A 19 11.52 0.02 7.44
CA ARG A 19 11.67 -1.16 8.28
C ARG A 19 11.99 -2.35 7.39
N ASP A 20 12.95 -3.15 7.78
CA ASP A 20 13.19 -4.45 7.16
C ASP A 20 12.42 -5.51 7.93
N ILE A 21 11.58 -6.25 7.22
CA ILE A 21 10.69 -7.27 7.77
C ILE A 21 11.02 -8.59 7.11
N GLU A 22 11.13 -9.65 7.91
CA GLU A 22 11.20 -11.02 7.42
C GLU A 22 9.87 -11.72 7.66
N ILE A 23 9.33 -12.37 6.63
CA ILE A 23 8.08 -13.11 6.68
C ILE A 23 8.25 -14.46 6.00
N LYS A 24 7.66 -15.49 6.56
CA LYS A 24 7.65 -16.82 5.92
C LYS A 24 6.77 -16.82 4.67
N PRO A 25 7.15 -17.50 3.59
CA PRO A 25 6.36 -17.51 2.34
C PRO A 25 4.93 -17.99 2.52
N GLU A 26 4.69 -18.91 3.44
CA GLU A 26 3.37 -19.46 3.74
C GLU A 26 2.49 -18.55 4.61
N GLN A 27 3.05 -17.51 5.21
CA GLN A 27 2.26 -16.52 5.96
C GLN A 27 1.49 -15.62 5.01
N ASN A 28 0.30 -15.19 5.42
CA ASN A 28 -0.57 -14.40 4.57
C ASN A 28 -0.29 -12.89 4.69
N LEU A 29 -0.87 -12.12 3.78
CA LEU A 29 -0.69 -10.66 3.75
C LEU A 29 -1.36 -9.94 4.93
N GLU A 30 -2.36 -10.55 5.57
CA GLU A 30 -2.95 -10.00 6.80
C GLU A 30 -1.91 -9.97 7.94
N GLU A 31 -1.10 -11.01 8.04
CA GLU A 31 0.00 -11.05 9.03
C GLU A 31 1.05 -9.98 8.73
N LEU A 32 1.36 -9.74 7.45
CA LEU A 32 2.24 -8.64 7.04
C LEU A 32 1.63 -7.28 7.39
N HIS A 33 0.35 -7.08 7.12
CA HIS A 33 -0.39 -5.87 7.47
C HIS A 33 -0.29 -5.57 8.98
N HIS A 34 -0.58 -6.54 9.82
CA HIS A 34 -0.47 -6.35 11.28
C HIS A 34 0.96 -6.03 11.72
N CYS A 35 1.96 -6.65 11.09
CA CYS A 35 3.37 -6.37 11.36
C CYS A 35 3.74 -4.92 10.99
N ILE A 36 3.32 -4.45 9.82
CA ILE A 36 3.57 -3.07 9.38
C ILE A 36 2.96 -2.06 10.34
N VAL A 37 1.70 -2.24 10.70
CA VAL A 37 0.99 -1.36 11.65
C VAL A 37 1.73 -1.28 12.99
N LYS A 38 2.20 -2.42 13.47
CA LYS A 38 2.92 -2.51 14.75
C LYS A 38 4.29 -1.83 14.69
N VAL A 39 5.10 -2.13 13.67
CA VAL A 39 6.49 -1.67 13.62
C VAL A 39 6.61 -0.19 13.25
N PHE A 40 5.63 0.37 12.54
CA PHE A 40 5.55 1.81 12.28
C PHE A 40 4.73 2.57 13.33
N ALA A 41 4.06 1.87 14.23
CA ALA A 41 3.24 2.46 15.29
C ALA A 41 2.20 3.47 14.77
N ILE A 42 1.48 3.12 13.70
CA ILE A 42 0.50 3.98 13.03
C ILE A 42 -0.94 3.79 13.53
N GLY A 43 -1.11 3.14 14.66
CA GLY A 43 -2.42 2.86 15.23
C GLY A 43 -2.93 1.47 14.88
N ALA A 44 -4.23 1.25 15.03
CA ALA A 44 -4.87 -0.02 14.71
C ALA A 44 -6.35 0.21 14.37
N GLY A 45 -6.94 -0.74 13.63
CA GLY A 45 -8.38 -0.75 13.39
C GLY A 45 -8.85 0.06 12.18
N GLU A 46 -7.94 0.59 11.39
CA GLU A 46 -8.29 1.33 10.17
C GLU A 46 -8.32 0.42 8.94
N MET A 47 -8.99 0.88 7.90
CA MET A 47 -9.03 0.18 6.60
C MET A 47 -7.66 0.23 5.93
N ALA A 48 -7.29 -0.85 5.27
CA ALA A 48 -6.02 -0.98 4.58
C ALA A 48 -6.14 -1.85 3.33
N SER A 49 -5.25 -1.62 2.37
CA SER A 49 -5.12 -2.44 1.17
C SER A 49 -3.67 -2.55 0.73
N PHE A 50 -3.31 -3.70 0.19
CA PHE A 50 -2.15 -3.82 -0.68
C PHE A 50 -2.57 -3.66 -2.13
N TYR A 51 -1.65 -3.19 -2.95
CA TYR A 51 -1.81 -3.11 -4.40
C TYR A 51 -0.62 -3.77 -5.05
N LYS A 52 -0.84 -4.64 -6.02
CA LYS A 52 0.24 -5.15 -6.85
C LYS A 52 0.90 -3.98 -7.57
N SER A 53 2.19 -4.04 -7.72
CA SER A 53 2.96 -2.98 -8.37
C SER A 53 4.02 -3.56 -9.29
N ASP A 54 4.41 -2.78 -10.28
CA ASP A 54 5.52 -3.06 -11.18
C ASP A 54 6.80 -2.37 -10.72
N LYS A 55 7.84 -2.44 -11.55
CA LYS A 55 9.15 -1.82 -11.25
C LYS A 55 9.11 -0.30 -11.20
N GLU A 56 8.11 0.32 -11.81
CA GLU A 56 7.89 1.76 -11.85
C GLU A 56 6.93 2.23 -10.76
N TRP A 57 6.51 1.33 -9.87
CA TRP A 57 5.57 1.60 -8.78
C TRP A 57 4.18 2.03 -9.29
N SER A 58 3.79 1.53 -10.45
CA SER A 58 2.41 1.69 -10.93
C SER A 58 1.47 0.84 -10.08
N GLN A 59 0.33 1.42 -9.74
CA GLN A 59 -0.69 0.73 -8.97
C GLN A 59 -1.42 -0.30 -9.83
N GLY A 60 -1.48 -1.54 -9.36
CA GLY A 60 -2.20 -2.64 -9.98
C GLY A 60 -3.41 -3.08 -9.16
N ASP A 61 -3.68 -4.38 -9.18
CA ASP A 61 -4.83 -4.97 -8.52
C ASP A 61 -4.82 -4.77 -7.00
N GLU A 62 -5.98 -4.47 -6.45
CA GLU A 62 -6.17 -4.26 -5.02
C GLU A 62 -6.31 -5.60 -4.28
N ILE A 63 -5.67 -5.66 -3.12
CA ILE A 63 -5.81 -6.74 -2.14
C ILE A 63 -6.26 -6.08 -0.84
N PRO A 64 -7.57 -5.97 -0.60
CA PRO A 64 -8.09 -5.30 0.60
C PRO A 64 -7.91 -6.18 1.84
N PHE A 65 -7.96 -5.56 3.00
CA PHE A 65 -7.97 -6.28 4.28
C PHE A 65 -9.09 -7.33 4.31
N MET A 66 -10.30 -6.94 3.91
CA MET A 66 -11.42 -7.85 3.71
C MET A 66 -12.02 -7.66 2.32
N ASP A 67 -12.19 -8.78 1.61
CA ASP A 67 -12.93 -8.78 0.35
C ASP A 67 -14.43 -8.68 0.64
N MET A 68 -15.01 -7.55 0.26
CA MET A 68 -16.43 -7.27 0.43
C MET A 68 -17.28 -7.73 -0.76
N GLY A 69 -16.68 -8.33 -1.78
CA GLY A 69 -17.38 -8.81 -2.98
C GLY A 69 -17.95 -7.70 -3.87
N ILE A 70 -17.52 -6.47 -3.69
CA ILE A 70 -18.08 -5.28 -4.37
C ILE A 70 -17.47 -5.07 -5.75
N SER A 71 -16.22 -5.45 -5.95
CA SER A 71 -15.49 -5.22 -7.20
C SER A 71 -14.95 -6.51 -7.81
N LYS A 72 -15.06 -6.61 -9.14
CA LYS A 72 -14.44 -7.73 -9.88
C LYS A 72 -12.93 -7.57 -10.08
N GLU A 73 -12.40 -6.37 -9.80
CA GLU A 73 -10.98 -6.03 -9.92
C GLU A 73 -10.20 -6.31 -8.64
N VAL A 74 -10.88 -6.74 -7.60
CA VAL A 74 -10.28 -7.19 -6.34
C VAL A 74 -9.90 -8.67 -6.48
N LEU A 75 -8.66 -8.98 -6.19
CA LEU A 75 -8.18 -10.37 -6.24
C LEU A 75 -8.86 -11.21 -5.17
N THR A 76 -8.60 -10.87 -3.93
CA THR A 76 -9.18 -11.49 -2.73
C THR A 76 -8.66 -10.73 -1.52
N GLY A 77 -9.22 -10.98 -0.34
CA GLY A 77 -8.73 -10.38 0.90
C GLY A 77 -7.33 -10.85 1.28
N MET A 78 -6.63 -10.06 2.07
CA MET A 78 -5.25 -10.33 2.52
C MET A 78 -5.09 -11.71 3.16
N ARG A 79 -6.10 -12.18 3.87
CA ARG A 79 -6.09 -13.48 4.56
C ARG A 79 -5.90 -14.67 3.63
N ASN A 80 -6.34 -14.55 2.39
CA ASN A 80 -6.37 -15.65 1.42
C ASN A 80 -5.13 -15.68 0.51
N LEU A 81 -4.20 -14.74 0.66
CA LEU A 81 -3.01 -14.64 -0.16
C LEU A 81 -1.75 -14.80 0.69
N GLN A 82 -0.93 -15.78 0.32
CA GLN A 82 0.36 -15.99 0.95
C GLN A 82 1.41 -15.01 0.41
N ALA A 83 2.29 -14.55 1.28
CA ALA A 83 3.35 -13.61 0.90
C ALA A 83 4.25 -14.15 -0.22
N GLY A 84 4.60 -15.42 -0.17
CA GLY A 84 5.45 -16.05 -1.19
C GLY A 84 4.80 -16.24 -2.55
N THR A 85 3.47 -16.17 -2.63
CA THR A 85 2.73 -16.20 -3.90
C THR A 85 2.74 -14.82 -4.57
N ILE A 86 2.75 -13.76 -3.78
CA ILE A 86 2.61 -12.38 -4.27
C ILE A 86 3.98 -11.72 -4.46
N LEU A 87 4.94 -11.99 -3.59
CA LEU A 87 6.27 -11.36 -3.59
C LEU A 87 7.35 -12.36 -3.96
N SER A 88 8.15 -12.00 -4.96
CA SER A 88 9.29 -12.78 -5.44
C SER A 88 10.27 -11.86 -6.19
N SER A 89 11.40 -12.42 -6.63
CA SER A 89 12.35 -11.69 -7.46
C SER A 89 11.77 -11.21 -8.79
N SER A 90 10.76 -11.92 -9.32
CA SER A 90 10.06 -11.55 -10.58
C SER A 90 8.88 -10.59 -10.35
N SER A 91 8.38 -10.49 -9.13
CA SER A 91 7.30 -9.58 -8.72
C SER A 91 7.64 -8.96 -7.36
N PRO A 92 8.62 -8.02 -7.32
CA PRO A 92 9.21 -7.61 -6.06
C PRO A 92 8.45 -6.52 -5.30
N ASN A 93 7.46 -5.88 -5.91
CA ASN A 93 6.90 -4.64 -5.40
C ASN A 93 5.42 -4.76 -5.05
N LEU A 94 5.06 -4.23 -3.86
CA LEU A 94 3.68 -3.94 -3.46
C LEU A 94 3.60 -2.50 -2.96
N ILE A 95 2.43 -1.89 -3.11
CA ILE A 95 2.08 -0.64 -2.44
C ILE A 95 1.12 -0.99 -1.31
N TYR A 96 1.33 -0.42 -0.13
CA TYR A 96 0.47 -0.60 1.02
C TYR A 96 -0.09 0.74 1.46
N VAL A 97 -1.41 0.83 1.60
CA VAL A 97 -2.10 2.03 2.08
C VAL A 97 -2.87 1.67 3.34
N TYR A 98 -2.66 2.44 4.39
CA TYR A 98 -3.32 2.30 5.68
C TYR A 98 -4.07 3.58 6.01
N ASP A 99 -5.29 3.45 6.51
CA ASP A 99 -6.17 4.57 6.84
C ASP A 99 -6.45 5.47 5.62
N PHE A 100 -7.53 5.19 4.91
CA PHE A 100 -7.87 5.88 3.65
C PHE A 100 -8.22 7.36 3.83
N LEU A 101 -8.43 7.82 5.06
CA LEU A 101 -8.61 9.26 5.33
C LEU A 101 -7.26 9.98 5.41
N ASN A 102 -6.30 9.40 6.10
CA ASN A 102 -4.96 9.98 6.29
C ASN A 102 -3.95 9.50 5.26
N MET A 103 -4.23 8.40 4.56
CA MET A 103 -3.44 7.88 3.44
C MET A 103 -1.98 7.60 3.78
N TRP A 104 -1.73 6.89 4.88
CA TRP A 104 -0.40 6.34 5.13
C TRP A 104 -0.02 5.41 3.98
N THR A 105 1.01 5.77 3.23
CA THR A 105 1.44 5.04 2.03
C THR A 105 2.84 4.47 2.24
N PHE A 106 3.00 3.20 1.89
CA PHE A 106 4.25 2.46 2.05
C PHE A 106 4.59 1.73 0.75
N TYR A 107 5.87 1.69 0.43
CA TYR A 107 6.41 0.89 -0.65
C TYR A 107 7.02 -0.37 -0.06
N VAL A 108 6.53 -1.53 -0.47
CA VAL A 108 7.01 -2.84 -0.02
C VAL A 108 7.85 -3.45 -1.12
N GLU A 109 9.11 -3.74 -0.84
CA GLU A 109 10.05 -4.27 -1.80
C GLU A 109 10.64 -5.59 -1.31
N PHE A 110 10.57 -6.62 -2.16
CA PHE A 110 11.28 -7.88 -1.93
C PHE A 110 12.78 -7.66 -2.15
N ILE A 111 13.58 -7.99 -1.15
CA ILE A 111 15.04 -7.82 -1.19
C ILE A 111 15.73 -9.15 -1.50
N SER A 112 15.44 -10.18 -0.73
CA SER A 112 16.08 -11.49 -0.86
C SER A 112 15.33 -12.57 -0.07
N GLU A 113 15.73 -13.80 -0.28
CA GLU A 113 15.39 -14.89 0.63
C GLU A 113 16.49 -15.05 1.68
N VAL A 114 16.09 -15.34 2.91
CA VAL A 114 17.00 -15.58 4.02
C VAL A 114 16.62 -16.88 4.74
N GLU A 115 17.57 -17.49 5.43
CA GLU A 115 17.29 -18.68 6.24
C GLU A 115 16.41 -18.33 7.43
N VAL A 116 15.42 -19.18 7.71
CA VAL A 116 14.60 -19.06 8.92
C VAL A 116 15.45 -19.49 10.14
N GLU A 117 15.48 -18.63 11.14
CA GLU A 117 16.05 -18.99 12.44
C GLU A 117 15.04 -19.82 13.22
N LEU A 118 15.52 -20.94 13.75
CA LEU A 118 14.72 -21.79 14.61
C LEU A 118 14.43 -21.05 15.92
N ASP A 119 13.23 -21.20 16.43
CA ASP A 119 12.74 -20.58 17.67
C ASP A 119 12.37 -19.09 17.57
N ASP A 120 12.51 -18.46 16.39
CA ASP A 120 12.08 -17.08 16.18
C ASP A 120 10.65 -16.98 15.63
N GLU A 121 9.98 -15.94 16.07
CA GLU A 121 8.63 -15.62 15.58
C GLU A 121 8.68 -14.81 14.29
N TYR A 122 7.76 -15.10 13.38
CA TYR A 122 7.60 -14.40 12.09
C TYR A 122 6.13 -13.96 11.91
N PRO A 123 5.83 -12.82 11.26
CA PRO A 123 6.81 -11.86 10.70
C PRO A 123 7.55 -11.12 11.80
N ARG A 124 8.77 -10.69 11.49
CA ARG A 124 9.60 -9.95 12.45
C ARG A 124 10.30 -8.76 11.77
N CYS A 125 10.52 -7.69 12.53
CA CYS A 125 11.32 -6.56 12.07
C CYS A 125 12.78 -6.79 12.48
N THR A 126 13.69 -6.75 11.51
CA THR A 126 15.12 -6.97 11.73
C THR A 126 15.95 -5.68 11.70
N PHE A 127 15.40 -4.62 11.13
CA PHE A 127 16.09 -3.33 11.04
C PHE A 127 15.11 -2.18 11.00
N ASN A 128 15.42 -1.12 11.75
CA ASN A 128 14.64 0.12 11.78
C ASN A 128 15.53 1.28 11.38
N TYR A 129 15.04 2.11 10.47
CA TYR A 129 15.67 3.37 10.11
C TYR A 129 14.65 4.50 10.10
N GLY A 130 14.98 5.61 10.75
CA GLY A 130 14.11 6.77 10.82
C GLY A 130 12.96 6.62 11.83
N THR A 131 12.31 7.72 12.09
CA THR A 131 11.19 7.82 13.03
C THR A 131 9.90 8.08 12.27
N THR A 132 8.86 7.29 12.55
CA THR A 132 7.53 7.53 12.02
C THR A 132 6.99 8.87 12.53
N PRO A 133 6.52 9.78 11.64
CA PRO A 133 5.91 11.03 12.09
C PRO A 133 4.61 10.79 12.85
N GLU A 134 4.19 11.73 13.68
CA GLU A 134 2.97 11.60 14.49
C GLU A 134 1.70 11.58 13.64
N SER A 135 1.72 12.24 12.48
CA SER A 135 0.62 12.27 11.54
C SER A 135 1.08 11.96 10.12
N ALA A 136 0.19 11.40 9.31
CA ALA A 136 0.46 11.17 7.91
C ALA A 136 0.78 12.49 7.20
N PRO A 137 1.76 12.51 6.28
CA PRO A 137 2.08 13.70 5.53
C PRO A 137 0.89 14.13 4.67
N GLU A 138 0.69 15.44 4.57
CA GLU A 138 -0.30 15.98 3.66
C GLU A 138 0.06 15.60 2.21
N LYS A 139 -0.91 15.07 1.48
CA LYS A 139 -0.75 14.81 0.07
C LYS A 139 -0.90 16.11 -0.69
N ASP A 140 0.15 16.49 -1.40
CA ASP A 140 0.12 17.65 -2.27
C ASP A 140 -0.58 17.29 -3.59
N PHE A 141 -1.82 17.75 -3.73
CA PHE A 141 -2.59 17.57 -4.96
C PHE A 141 -2.33 18.67 -6.00
N SER A 142 -1.38 19.57 -5.76
CA SER A 142 -1.11 20.73 -6.60
C SER A 142 -0.26 20.46 -7.85
N GLY A 143 -0.41 19.29 -8.49
CA GLY A 143 0.07 19.06 -9.84
C GLY A 143 1.50 18.50 -10.00
N LYS A 144 2.19 18.16 -8.93
CA LYS A 144 3.36 17.28 -9.00
C LYS A 144 2.91 15.87 -8.66
N ALA A 145 2.82 15.03 -9.66
CA ALA A 145 2.48 13.64 -9.46
C ALA A 145 3.35 13.04 -8.36
N PRO A 146 2.77 12.52 -7.27
CA PRO A 146 3.52 11.66 -6.37
C PRO A 146 4.06 10.48 -7.17
N LYS A 147 5.20 9.93 -6.75
CA LYS A 147 5.85 8.80 -7.44
C LYS A 147 4.94 7.58 -7.62
N ALA A 148 3.85 7.52 -6.88
CA ALA A 148 2.76 6.57 -7.08
C ALA A 148 1.45 7.37 -7.14
N ASN A 149 0.84 7.41 -8.30
CA ASN A 149 -0.45 8.07 -8.50
C ASN A 149 -1.56 7.09 -8.13
N ILE A 150 -1.81 6.92 -6.83
CA ILE A 150 -2.75 5.92 -6.30
C ILE A 150 -4.20 6.23 -6.70
N PHE A 151 -4.51 7.49 -7.05
CA PHE A 151 -5.85 7.93 -7.46
C PHE A 151 -5.84 8.79 -8.73
N GLY A 152 -4.89 8.57 -9.63
CA GLY A 152 -4.65 9.44 -10.78
C GLY A 152 -5.84 9.70 -11.68
N ASP A 153 -6.72 8.74 -11.82
CA ASP A 153 -7.82 8.84 -12.78
C ASP A 153 -9.21 8.76 -12.14
N ALA A 154 -9.31 8.44 -10.84
CA ALA A 154 -10.62 8.22 -10.21
C ALA A 154 -11.39 9.51 -9.91
N PHE A 155 -10.73 10.68 -9.95
CA PHE A 155 -11.30 11.96 -9.58
C PHE A 155 -11.06 13.06 -10.62
N ASN A 156 -10.74 12.70 -11.86
CA ASN A 156 -10.96 13.60 -12.97
C ASN A 156 -12.47 13.63 -13.26
N ASP A 157 -13.21 14.24 -12.35
CA ASP A 157 -14.44 14.87 -12.75
C ASP A 157 -13.99 16.04 -13.63
N ASP A 158 -14.03 15.82 -14.93
CA ASP A 158 -14.22 16.90 -15.84
C ASP A 158 -15.59 17.52 -15.49
N ASP A 159 -15.60 18.43 -14.52
CA ASP A 159 -16.65 19.41 -14.43
C ASP A 159 -16.59 20.20 -15.73
N GLU A 160 -17.13 19.62 -16.79
CA GLU A 160 -17.66 20.43 -17.87
C GLU A 160 -18.77 21.25 -17.23
N GLU A 161 -18.41 22.43 -16.76
CA GLU A 161 -19.39 23.46 -16.54
C GLU A 161 -20.09 23.63 -17.86
N GLU A 162 -21.24 22.97 -18.04
CA GLU A 162 -22.17 23.35 -19.07
C GLU A 162 -22.55 24.78 -18.78
N HIS A 163 -21.90 25.67 -19.50
CA HIS A 163 -22.26 27.05 -19.55
C HIS A 163 -23.63 27.11 -20.25
N TYR A 164 -24.67 27.09 -19.45
CA TYR A 164 -25.99 27.44 -19.93
C TYR A 164 -25.98 28.92 -20.25
N ASP A 165 -25.77 29.25 -21.51
CA ASP A 165 -26.09 30.59 -22.05
C ASP A 165 -27.59 30.80 -21.90
N ASP A 166 -27.92 31.54 -20.87
CA ASP A 166 -29.29 31.90 -20.49
C ASP A 166 -29.80 33.06 -21.38
N ASP A 167 -29.42 33.06 -22.68
CA ASP A 167 -29.76 34.13 -23.62
C ASP A 167 -31.01 33.86 -24.49
N ASP A 168 -31.69 32.75 -24.24
CA ASP A 168 -32.99 32.49 -24.87
C ASP A 168 -34.14 32.65 -23.88
N ASN A 169 -34.34 33.88 -23.40
CA ASN A 169 -35.58 34.24 -22.77
C ASN A 169 -36.51 34.85 -23.85
N PRO A 170 -37.46 34.11 -24.43
CA PRO A 170 -38.36 34.62 -25.46
C PRO A 170 -39.36 35.64 -24.92
N TRP A 171 -39.30 36.01 -23.66
CA TRP A 171 -40.23 36.95 -22.99
C TRP A 171 -39.55 38.21 -22.44
N ALA A 172 -38.34 38.46 -22.85
CA ALA A 172 -37.65 39.71 -22.52
C ALA A 172 -37.95 40.77 -23.58
#